data_ca46e8013d307d807a9c6d6fa4cebf19
#
_entry.id   ca46e8013d307d807a9c6d6fa4cebf19
#
_cell.length_a   1.000
_cell.length_b   1.000
_cell.length_c   1.000
_cell.angle_alpha   90.00
_cell.angle_beta   90.00
_cell.angle_gamma   90.00
#
_symmetry.space_group_name_H-M   'P 1'
#
loop_
_entity.id
_entity.type
_entity.pdbx_description
1 polymer ?
#
loop_
_entity_poly.entity_id
_entity_poly.type
_entity_poly.pdbx_seq_one_letter_code
_entity_poly.pdbx_strand_id
1 'polypeptide(L)'
;VMKVLMDPNARYDPEEALILVQTYNHAVGETYLFKKNGMYSLLLQRYLHNNDSQAAITLCKDFGTQQSSLWIQLIMILAQQTPVNTSFLHEILDYVEKNQVLPLLYVMQLLCQNETIELGMVRKYIIHLMQRQQGIIQAVISLCGLIYRIRNVWMK
;
A
#
# COMPACT_ATOMS: atom_id res chain seq x y z
N VAL A 1 3.14 28.22 15.81
CA VAL A 1 3.45 26.80 15.96
C VAL A 1 4.27 26.30 14.75
N MET A 2 3.78 26.36 13.50
CA MET A 2 4.49 25.83 12.33
C MET A 2 5.87 26.42 12.09
N LYS A 3 6.07 27.74 12.32
CA LYS A 3 7.39 28.40 12.18
C LYS A 3 8.44 27.78 13.10
N VAL A 4 8.06 27.39 14.32
CA VAL A 4 8.97 26.75 15.28
C VAL A 4 9.22 25.29 14.93
N LEU A 5 8.19 24.56 14.50
CA LEU A 5 8.31 23.14 14.12
C LEU A 5 9.17 22.92 12.87
N MET A 6 9.16 23.88 11.94
CA MET A 6 9.94 23.84 10.69
C MET A 6 11.33 24.43 10.80
N ASP A 7 11.66 25.11 11.91
CA ASP A 7 12.99 25.71 12.11
C ASP A 7 14.02 24.58 12.34
N PRO A 8 15.04 24.44 11.48
CA PRO A 8 16.09 23.44 11.63
C PRO A 8 16.94 23.62 12.88
N ASN A 9 16.98 24.86 13.45
CA ASN A 9 17.72 25.18 14.65
C ASN A 9 16.91 25.04 15.94
N ALA A 10 15.60 24.85 15.85
CA ALA A 10 14.74 24.68 17.01
C ALA A 10 15.02 23.35 17.68
N ARG A 11 15.51 23.40 18.91
CA ARG A 11 15.69 22.21 19.76
C ARG A 11 14.42 22.00 20.56
N TYR A 12 13.59 21.03 20.14
CA TYR A 12 12.41 20.57 20.87
C TYR A 12 12.39 19.05 20.89
N ASP A 13 11.82 18.49 21.93
CA ASP A 13 11.54 17.08 22.00
C ASP A 13 10.34 16.77 21.06
N PRO A 14 10.50 15.87 20.06
CA PRO A 14 9.42 15.52 19.14
C PRO A 14 8.18 14.96 19.83
N GLU A 15 8.36 14.20 20.93
CA GLU A 15 7.25 13.60 21.67
C GLU A 15 6.46 14.66 22.44
N GLU A 16 7.13 15.56 23.15
CA GLU A 16 6.49 16.68 23.84
C GLU A 16 5.78 17.61 22.86
N ALA A 17 6.42 17.92 21.72
CA ALA A 17 5.81 18.73 20.67
C ALA A 17 4.55 18.06 20.11
N LEU A 18 4.54 16.74 19.95
CA LEU A 18 3.38 15.99 19.48
C LEU A 18 2.23 16.08 20.48
N ILE A 19 2.49 15.90 21.78
CA ILE A 19 1.49 16.02 22.83
C ILE A 19 0.86 17.41 22.82
N LEU A 20 1.67 18.47 22.73
CA LEU A 20 1.19 19.84 22.66
C LEU A 20 0.31 20.10 21.44
N VAL A 21 0.75 19.65 20.26
CA VAL A 21 0.02 19.83 19.02
C VAL A 21 -1.31 19.09 19.03
N GLN A 22 -1.36 17.91 19.64
CA GLN A 22 -2.60 17.12 19.85
C GLN A 22 -3.53 17.80 20.85
N THR A 23 -3.01 18.29 21.98
CA THR A 23 -3.79 19.00 23.01
C THR A 23 -4.49 20.24 22.44
N TYR A 24 -3.79 20.96 21.54
CA TYR A 24 -4.36 22.14 20.89
C TYR A 24 -5.06 21.86 19.55
N ASN A 25 -5.28 20.60 19.19
CA ASN A 25 -5.93 20.17 17.95
C ASN A 25 -5.34 20.81 16.67
N HIS A 26 -4.02 20.99 16.62
CA HIS A 26 -3.36 21.60 15.47
C HIS A 26 -3.01 20.56 14.40
N ALA A 27 -3.99 20.21 13.55
CA ALA A 27 -3.90 19.14 12.57
C ALA A 27 -2.66 19.18 11.64
N VAL A 28 -2.29 20.36 11.16
CA VAL A 28 -1.13 20.54 10.27
C VAL A 28 0.19 20.25 10.99
N GLY A 29 0.32 20.69 12.23
CA GLY A 29 1.53 20.42 13.04
C GLY A 29 1.68 18.96 13.37
N GLU A 30 0.58 18.29 13.69
CA GLU A 30 0.57 16.87 13.98
C GLU A 30 0.95 16.03 12.74
N THR A 31 0.38 16.35 11.57
CA THR A 31 0.75 15.70 10.30
C THR A 31 2.24 15.88 9.99
N TYR A 32 2.78 17.07 10.23
CA TYR A 32 4.20 17.35 10.05
C TYR A 32 5.08 16.53 10.98
N LEU A 33 4.75 16.48 12.28
CA LEU A 33 5.49 15.70 13.27
C LEU A 33 5.43 14.19 13.01
N PHE A 34 4.27 13.65 12.64
CA PHE A 34 4.15 12.24 12.26
C PHE A 34 5.05 11.90 11.05
N LYS A 35 5.07 12.75 10.02
CA LYS A 35 5.96 12.57 8.86
C LYS A 35 7.43 12.66 9.24
N LYS A 36 7.80 13.66 10.05
CA LYS A 36 9.19 13.87 10.50
C LYS A 36 9.71 12.70 11.33
N ASN A 37 8.87 12.12 12.18
CA ASN A 37 9.25 11.03 13.07
C ASN A 37 9.02 9.63 12.46
N GLY A 38 8.60 9.54 11.19
CA GLY A 38 8.35 8.25 10.52
C GLY A 38 7.14 7.47 11.05
N MET A 39 6.23 8.14 11.76
CA MET A 39 5.02 7.53 12.35
C MET A 39 3.88 7.41 11.32
N TYR A 40 4.18 6.83 10.15
CA TYR A 40 3.26 6.78 9.03
C TYR A 40 2.00 5.96 9.29
N SER A 41 2.09 4.91 10.12
CA SER A 41 0.92 4.09 10.48
C SER A 41 -0.13 4.89 11.26
N LEU A 42 0.29 5.75 12.19
CA LEU A 42 -0.62 6.63 12.94
C LEU A 42 -1.23 7.70 12.03
N LEU A 43 -0.43 8.24 11.12
CA LEU A 43 -0.91 9.21 10.14
C LEU A 43 -1.93 8.60 9.19
N LEU A 44 -1.71 7.35 8.74
CA LEU A 44 -2.64 6.60 7.91
C LEU A 44 -3.99 6.39 8.63
N GLN A 45 -3.95 5.93 9.88
CA GLN A 45 -5.16 5.75 10.69
C GLN A 45 -5.94 7.06 10.85
N ARG A 46 -5.25 8.17 11.05
CA ARG A 46 -5.88 9.49 11.16
C ARG A 46 -6.57 9.91 9.86
N TYR A 47 -5.92 9.75 8.70
CA TYR A 47 -6.54 10.07 7.41
C TYR A 47 -7.79 9.22 7.18
N LEU A 48 -7.74 7.93 7.50
CA LEU A 48 -8.88 7.04 7.36
C LEU A 48 -10.02 7.38 8.34
N HIS A 49 -9.69 7.78 9.57
CA HIS A 49 -10.69 8.25 10.55
C HIS A 49 -11.39 9.52 10.07
N ASN A 50 -10.68 10.42 9.41
CA ASN A 50 -11.23 11.65 8.83
C ASN A 50 -11.90 11.44 7.46
N ASN A 51 -12.00 10.19 6.98
CA ASN A 51 -12.50 9.83 5.64
C ASN A 51 -11.71 10.50 4.49
N ASP A 52 -10.46 10.89 4.73
CA ASP A 52 -9.57 11.45 3.71
C ASP A 52 -8.82 10.33 2.98
N SER A 53 -9.58 9.60 2.16
CA SER A 53 -9.08 8.47 1.39
C SER A 53 -7.95 8.86 0.44
N GLN A 54 -8.02 10.07 -0.13
CA GLN A 54 -7.02 10.55 -1.09
C GLN A 54 -5.66 10.82 -0.41
N ALA A 55 -5.68 11.43 0.78
CA ALA A 55 -4.46 11.64 1.55
C ALA A 55 -3.84 10.30 2.01
N ALA A 56 -4.69 9.32 2.35
CA ALA A 56 -4.25 7.98 2.72
C ALA A 56 -3.51 7.27 1.57
N ILE A 57 -4.06 7.30 0.34
CA ILE A 57 -3.38 6.74 -0.84
C ILE A 57 -2.06 7.47 -1.11
N THR A 58 -2.06 8.80 -1.07
CA THR A 58 -0.86 9.59 -1.34
C THR A 58 0.25 9.24 -0.35
N LEU A 59 -0.09 9.11 0.93
CA LEU A 59 0.85 8.67 1.96
C LEU A 59 1.44 7.27 1.64
N CYS A 60 0.59 6.33 1.24
CA CYS A 60 1.04 4.99 0.87
C CYS A 60 1.88 5.00 -0.42
N LYS A 61 1.59 5.85 -1.39
CA LYS A 61 2.40 6.01 -2.61
C LYS A 61 3.80 6.57 -2.30
N ASP A 62 3.88 7.54 -1.39
CA ASP A 62 5.14 8.20 -1.04
C ASP A 62 6.05 7.31 -0.18
N PHE A 63 5.50 6.62 0.79
CA PHE A 63 6.26 5.88 1.81
C PHE A 63 6.05 4.36 1.78
N GLY A 64 5.06 3.86 1.07
CA GLY A 64 4.70 2.44 1.05
C GLY A 64 5.69 1.54 0.31
N THR A 65 6.61 2.09 -0.49
CA THR A 65 7.73 1.33 -1.07
C THR A 65 8.79 0.99 -0.03
N GLN A 66 9.00 1.89 0.95
CA GLN A 66 9.92 1.66 2.06
C GLN A 66 9.25 0.84 3.18
N GLN A 67 7.96 1.04 3.38
CA GLN A 67 7.17 0.41 4.44
C GLN A 67 5.89 -0.22 3.88
N SER A 68 6.03 -1.43 3.32
CA SER A 68 4.91 -2.16 2.69
C SER A 68 3.75 -2.48 3.64
N SER A 69 4.00 -2.46 4.96
CA SER A 69 2.98 -2.61 6.00
C SER A 69 1.87 -1.55 5.92
N LEU A 70 2.14 -0.37 5.35
CA LEU A 70 1.13 0.68 5.17
C LEU A 70 0.03 0.24 4.19
N TRP A 71 0.41 -0.43 3.11
CA TRP A 71 -0.56 -0.97 2.15
C TRP A 71 -1.41 -2.07 2.76
N ILE A 72 -0.80 -2.92 3.59
CA ILE A 72 -1.51 -3.98 4.31
C ILE A 72 -2.57 -3.37 5.24
N GLN A 73 -2.18 -2.38 6.06
CA GLN A 73 -3.08 -1.68 6.95
C GLN A 73 -4.21 -0.97 6.20
N LEU A 74 -3.88 -0.30 5.09
CA LEU A 74 -4.87 0.38 4.25
C LEU A 74 -5.91 -0.61 3.71
N ILE A 75 -5.48 -1.74 3.12
CA ILE A 75 -6.38 -2.76 2.59
C ILE A 75 -7.24 -3.36 3.71
N MET A 76 -6.66 -3.69 4.86
CA MET A 76 -7.40 -4.26 5.99
C MET A 76 -8.49 -3.33 6.53
N ILE A 77 -8.17 -2.04 6.72
CA ILE A 77 -9.12 -1.07 7.26
C ILE A 77 -10.25 -0.83 6.26
N LEU A 78 -9.94 -0.71 4.97
CA LEU A 78 -10.96 -0.53 3.93
C LEU A 78 -11.87 -1.73 3.77
N ALA A 79 -11.31 -2.93 3.89
CA ALA A 79 -12.08 -4.15 3.84
C ALA A 79 -13.08 -4.29 5.01
N GLN A 80 -12.79 -3.67 6.15
CA GLN A 80 -13.67 -3.66 7.33
C GLN A 80 -14.74 -2.57 7.30
N GLN A 81 -14.63 -1.58 6.40
CA GLN A 81 -15.63 -0.53 6.27
C GLN A 81 -16.92 -1.06 5.64
N THR A 82 -18.06 -0.70 6.20
CA THR A 82 -19.38 -1.02 5.66
C THR A 82 -20.17 0.28 5.40
N PRO A 83 -20.53 0.60 4.15
CA PRO A 83 -20.27 -0.15 2.92
C PRO A 83 -18.83 -0.03 2.42
N VAL A 84 -18.33 -1.10 1.80
CA VAL A 84 -16.99 -1.09 1.19
C VAL A 84 -16.97 -0.12 0.00
N ASN A 85 -16.04 0.83 0.00
CA ASN A 85 -15.84 1.70 -1.16
C ASN A 85 -15.09 0.95 -2.27
N THR A 86 -15.85 0.33 -3.17
CA THR A 86 -15.32 -0.52 -4.24
C THR A 86 -14.40 0.21 -5.20
N SER A 87 -14.71 1.47 -5.55
CA SER A 87 -13.87 2.29 -6.45
C SER A 87 -12.50 2.53 -5.84
N PHE A 88 -12.48 2.84 -4.55
CA PHE A 88 -11.25 3.09 -3.81
C PHE A 88 -10.42 1.82 -3.64
N LEU A 89 -11.07 0.69 -3.34
CA LEU A 89 -10.42 -0.61 -3.27
C LEU A 89 -9.79 -0.99 -4.62
N HIS A 90 -10.48 -0.77 -5.73
CA HIS A 90 -9.94 -1.03 -7.07
C HIS A 90 -8.69 -0.18 -7.36
N GLU A 91 -8.71 1.11 -7.05
CA GLU A 91 -7.53 1.99 -7.25
C GLU A 91 -6.30 1.48 -6.50
N ILE A 92 -6.50 1.03 -5.26
CA ILE A 92 -5.42 0.48 -4.43
C ILE A 92 -4.89 -0.82 -5.02
N LEU A 93 -5.78 -1.75 -5.38
CA LEU A 93 -5.39 -3.04 -5.93
C LEU A 93 -4.66 -2.89 -7.26
N ASP A 94 -5.12 -2.00 -8.14
CA ASP A 94 -4.46 -1.69 -9.40
C ASP A 94 -3.05 -1.11 -9.17
N TYR A 95 -2.90 -0.22 -8.18
CA TYR A 95 -1.59 0.34 -7.84
C TYR A 95 -0.64 -0.71 -7.27
N VAL A 96 -1.10 -1.53 -6.33
CA VAL A 96 -0.31 -2.60 -5.69
C VAL A 96 0.13 -3.63 -6.72
N GLU A 97 -0.75 -3.99 -7.66
CA GLU A 97 -0.43 -4.90 -8.76
C GLU A 97 0.61 -4.32 -9.71
N LYS A 98 0.38 -3.10 -10.19
CA LYS A 98 1.25 -2.43 -11.17
C LYS A 98 2.67 -2.25 -10.65
N ASN A 99 2.81 -1.87 -9.39
CA ASN A 99 4.10 -1.60 -8.77
C ASN A 99 4.68 -2.80 -8.00
N GLN A 100 3.98 -3.94 -7.95
CA GLN A 100 4.41 -5.17 -7.27
C GLN A 100 4.81 -4.93 -5.80
N VAL A 101 4.09 -4.05 -5.12
CA VAL A 101 4.40 -3.64 -3.74
C VAL A 101 4.19 -4.78 -2.75
N LEU A 102 3.19 -5.63 -2.98
CA LEU A 102 2.87 -6.78 -2.15
C LEU A 102 2.80 -8.07 -2.98
N PRO A 103 3.20 -9.22 -2.39
CA PRO A 103 3.00 -10.51 -3.01
C PRO A 103 1.50 -10.77 -3.25
N LEU A 104 1.18 -11.24 -4.44
CA LEU A 104 -0.17 -11.49 -4.88
C LEU A 104 -0.98 -12.38 -3.94
N LEU A 105 -0.41 -13.53 -3.57
CA LEU A 105 -1.07 -14.48 -2.68
C LEU A 105 -1.39 -13.87 -1.33
N TYR A 106 -0.54 -12.95 -0.85
CA TYR A 106 -0.76 -12.25 0.40
C TYR A 106 -1.96 -11.30 0.32
N VAL A 107 -2.06 -10.52 -0.78
CA VAL A 107 -3.21 -9.65 -1.02
C VAL A 107 -4.52 -10.46 -1.09
N MET A 108 -4.50 -11.58 -1.81
CA MET A 108 -5.65 -12.49 -1.88
C MET A 108 -6.03 -13.03 -0.51
N GLN A 109 -5.05 -13.42 0.30
CA GLN A 109 -5.30 -13.91 1.65
C GLN A 109 -5.95 -12.83 2.53
N LEU A 110 -5.46 -11.58 2.47
CA LEU A 110 -6.05 -10.45 3.20
C LEU A 110 -7.51 -10.19 2.78
N LEU A 111 -7.79 -10.24 1.48
CA LEU A 111 -9.14 -10.02 0.96
C LEU A 111 -10.10 -11.16 1.34
N CYS A 112 -9.63 -12.42 1.31
CA CYS A 112 -10.45 -13.59 1.68
C CYS A 112 -10.74 -13.68 3.19
N GLN A 113 -9.98 -13.01 4.04
CA GLN A 113 -10.24 -12.96 5.49
C GLN A 113 -11.42 -12.05 5.86
N ASN A 114 -11.89 -11.22 4.94
CA ASN A 114 -12.95 -10.26 5.20
C ASN A 114 -14.26 -10.71 4.53
N GLU A 115 -15.26 -11.01 5.34
CA GLU A 115 -16.58 -11.45 4.90
C GLU A 115 -17.38 -10.37 4.14
N THR A 116 -16.97 -9.10 4.29
CA THR A 116 -17.61 -7.95 3.63
C THR A 116 -17.21 -7.79 2.17
N ILE A 117 -16.14 -8.48 1.73
CA ILE A 117 -15.64 -8.40 0.36
C ILE A 117 -16.25 -9.52 -0.49
N GLU A 118 -17.17 -9.13 -1.37
CA GLU A 118 -17.72 -10.05 -2.35
C GLU A 118 -16.71 -10.35 -3.49
N LEU A 119 -16.73 -11.58 -3.99
CA LEU A 119 -15.90 -11.99 -5.13
C LEU A 119 -16.07 -11.08 -6.36
N GLY A 120 -17.28 -10.53 -6.54
CA GLY A 120 -17.57 -9.56 -7.61
C GLY A 120 -16.72 -8.30 -7.56
N MET A 121 -16.41 -7.81 -6.35
CA MET A 121 -15.63 -6.59 -6.13
C MET A 121 -14.16 -6.74 -6.55
N VAL A 122 -13.60 -7.95 -6.40
CA VAL A 122 -12.18 -8.24 -6.69
C VAL A 122 -11.98 -9.05 -7.98
N ARG A 123 -13.07 -9.36 -8.69
CA ARG A 123 -13.04 -10.20 -9.90
C ARG A 123 -12.05 -9.71 -10.96
N LYS A 124 -12.03 -8.41 -11.25
CA LYS A 124 -11.12 -7.84 -12.25
C LYS A 124 -9.67 -8.06 -11.86
N TYR A 125 -9.36 -7.80 -10.59
CA TYR A 125 -8.03 -8.01 -10.03
C TYR A 125 -7.60 -9.48 -10.17
N ILE A 126 -8.46 -10.43 -9.81
CA ILE A 126 -8.17 -11.86 -9.93
C ILE A 126 -7.92 -12.27 -11.40
N ILE A 127 -8.74 -11.79 -12.33
CA ILE A 127 -8.58 -12.10 -13.76
C ILE A 127 -7.23 -11.58 -14.28
N HIS A 128 -6.87 -10.34 -14.00
CA HIS A 128 -5.59 -9.78 -14.40
C HIS A 128 -4.41 -10.59 -13.86
N LEU A 129 -4.52 -11.02 -12.62
CA LEU A 129 -3.50 -11.85 -11.98
C LEU A 129 -3.33 -13.21 -12.66
N MET A 130 -4.43 -13.89 -12.95
CA MET A 130 -4.41 -15.18 -13.64
C MET A 130 -3.79 -15.04 -15.04
N GLN A 131 -4.17 -14.00 -15.79
CA GLN A 131 -3.59 -13.70 -17.10
C GLN A 131 -2.09 -13.45 -17.04
N ARG A 132 -1.63 -12.69 -16.04
CA ARG A 132 -0.22 -12.40 -15.83
C ARG A 132 0.58 -13.65 -15.50
N GLN A 133 0.06 -14.50 -14.61
CA GLN A 133 0.74 -15.76 -14.27
C GLN A 133 0.81 -16.71 -15.46
N GLN A 134 -0.25 -16.81 -16.27
CA GLN A 134 -0.21 -17.58 -17.51
C GLN A 134 0.87 -17.06 -18.46
N GLY A 135 1.01 -15.74 -18.62
CA GLY A 135 2.06 -15.14 -19.42
C GLY A 135 3.47 -15.49 -18.93
N ILE A 136 3.69 -15.50 -17.63
CA ILE A 136 4.99 -15.87 -17.03
C ILE A 136 5.27 -17.37 -17.27
N ILE A 137 4.30 -18.23 -17.03
CA ILE A 137 4.44 -19.69 -17.27
C ILE A 137 4.76 -19.96 -18.74
N GLN A 138 4.07 -19.30 -19.65
CA GLN A 138 4.31 -19.45 -21.09
C GLN A 138 5.72 -18.97 -21.50
N ALA A 139 6.19 -17.87 -20.94
CA ALA A 139 7.54 -17.35 -21.17
C ALA A 139 8.61 -18.34 -20.66
N VAL A 140 8.41 -18.92 -19.46
CA VAL A 140 9.34 -19.92 -18.90
C VAL A 140 9.38 -21.18 -19.77
N ILE A 141 8.22 -21.69 -20.21
CA ILE A 141 8.16 -22.86 -21.09
C ILE A 141 8.92 -22.57 -22.41
N SER A 142 8.72 -21.39 -22.99
CA SER A 142 9.41 -20.98 -24.22
C SER A 142 10.92 -20.91 -24.02
N LEU A 143 11.39 -20.35 -22.92
CA LEU A 143 12.82 -20.30 -22.57
C LEU A 143 13.42 -21.70 -22.36
N CYS A 144 12.72 -22.58 -21.64
CA CYS A 144 13.15 -23.97 -21.48
C CYS A 144 13.25 -24.71 -22.81
N GLY A 145 12.30 -24.47 -23.72
CA GLY A 145 12.33 -25.01 -25.08
C GLY A 145 13.53 -24.51 -25.90
N LEU A 146 13.89 -23.22 -25.77
CA LEU A 146 15.07 -22.66 -26.42
C LEU A 146 16.37 -23.25 -25.87
N ILE A 147 16.49 -23.35 -24.54
CA ILE A 147 17.67 -23.96 -23.89
C ILE A 147 17.84 -25.41 -24.32
N TYR A 148 16.76 -26.17 -24.40
CA TYR A 148 16.80 -27.55 -24.87
C TYR A 148 17.28 -27.66 -26.33
N ARG A 149 16.80 -26.77 -27.22
CA ARG A 149 17.27 -26.72 -28.64
C ARG A 149 18.75 -26.38 -28.72
N ILE A 150 19.22 -25.37 -28.01
CA ILE A 150 20.63 -24.97 -27.99
C ILE A 150 21.51 -26.12 -27.51
N ARG A 151 21.17 -26.79 -26.44
CA ARG A 151 21.90 -27.96 -25.92
C ARG A 151 22.05 -29.07 -26.99
N ASN A 152 20.96 -29.36 -27.70
CA ASN A 152 20.99 -30.42 -28.71
C ASN A 152 21.79 -30.05 -29.99
N VAL A 153 21.99 -28.76 -30.23
CA VAL A 153 22.88 -28.28 -31.34
C VAL A 153 24.36 -28.40 -30.97
N TRP A 154 24.71 -28.18 -29.70
CA TRP A 154 26.12 -28.25 -29.25
C TRP A 154 26.61 -29.64 -28.91
N MET A 155 25.72 -30.65 -28.86
CA MET A 155 26.09 -32.05 -28.63
C MET A 155 26.16 -32.89 -29.91
N LYS A 156 26.06 -32.27 -31.10
CA LYS A 156 26.34 -32.89 -32.41
C LYS A 156 27.67 -32.38 -32.93
#